data_a772e492b821a157f4087be606f563a2
#
_entry.id   a772e492b821a157f4087be606f563a2
#
_cell.length_a   1.000
_cell.length_b   1.000
_cell.length_c   1.000
_cell.angle_alpha   90.00
_cell.angle_beta   90.00
_cell.angle_gamma   90.00
#
_symmetry.space_group_name_H-M   'P 1'
#
loop_
_entity.id
_entity.type
_entity.pdbx_description
1 polymer ?
#
loop_
_entity_poly.entity_id
_entity_poly.type
_entity_poly.pdbx_seq_one_letter_code
_entity_poly.pdbx_strand_id
1 'polypeptide(L)'
;MTADWIFDKEHYHALNVAREAVVKRLVVEQFAPLNLKSAIDVGCGVGYFSNLLSSLGLRVTAVDAREENILEARSRFPGIEFAVADAEHCTAGQFGQFDLVLCFGLLYHLENPFRVVRNLVGMASRLALLEGMVYPSSEPVMSLLDENALNDQGVNYVAFYPSEACMAKMLVRSGFANCYLPSPMPNHSNYQFQANGFRIRSMMAASRQPITSSLLAQYSDAVSGRTPWTMPPLYAPTGLWGQIHRFVSRTLQHRINANKT
;
A
#
# COMPACT_ATOMS: atom_id res chain seq x y z
N MET A 1 -3.46 35.44 -2.94
CA MET A 1 -3.31 34.58 -4.12
C MET A 1 -3.44 33.15 -3.60
N THR A 2 -4.50 32.44 -3.96
CA THR A 2 -4.60 31.01 -3.64
C THR A 2 -3.49 30.30 -4.40
N ALA A 3 -2.65 29.55 -3.68
CA ALA A 3 -1.61 28.75 -4.30
C ALA A 3 -2.26 27.79 -5.31
N ASP A 4 -1.71 27.68 -6.52
CA ASP A 4 -2.19 26.75 -7.56
C ASP A 4 -1.67 25.34 -7.24
N TRP A 5 -2.35 24.67 -6.28
CA TRP A 5 -1.95 23.36 -5.82
C TRP A 5 -2.13 22.31 -6.91
N ILE A 6 -1.12 21.48 -7.11
CA ILE A 6 -1.15 20.39 -8.09
C ILE A 6 -2.31 19.41 -7.79
N PHE A 7 -2.65 19.23 -6.51
CA PHE A 7 -3.76 18.39 -6.05
C PHE A 7 -5.15 18.92 -6.43
N ASP A 8 -5.27 20.21 -6.82
CA ASP A 8 -6.52 20.83 -7.24
C ASP A 8 -6.68 20.80 -8.77
N LYS A 9 -5.72 20.27 -9.52
CA LYS A 9 -5.81 20.12 -10.97
C LYS A 9 -6.91 19.12 -11.37
N GLU A 10 -7.55 19.36 -12.49
CA GLU A 10 -8.70 18.56 -12.97
C GLU A 10 -8.42 17.06 -13.05
N HIS A 11 -7.23 16.66 -13.53
CA HIS A 11 -6.85 15.25 -13.63
C HIS A 11 -6.70 14.58 -12.25
N TYR A 12 -6.20 15.30 -11.22
CA TYR A 12 -6.17 14.81 -9.84
C TYR A 12 -7.57 14.70 -9.25
N HIS A 13 -8.41 15.70 -9.53
CA HIS A 13 -9.79 15.70 -9.06
C HIS A 13 -10.56 14.49 -9.61
N ALA A 14 -10.50 14.24 -10.93
CA ALA A 14 -11.16 13.10 -11.57
C ALA A 14 -10.70 11.75 -10.99
N LEU A 15 -9.38 11.61 -10.77
CA LEU A 15 -8.79 10.42 -10.17
C LEU A 15 -9.26 10.23 -8.72
N ASN A 16 -9.28 11.31 -7.92
CA ASN A 16 -9.70 11.26 -6.52
C ASN A 16 -11.20 10.96 -6.38
N VAL A 17 -12.06 11.52 -7.22
CA VAL A 17 -13.50 11.19 -7.26
C VAL A 17 -13.72 9.70 -7.53
N ALA A 18 -12.98 9.11 -8.46
CA ALA A 18 -13.09 7.68 -8.76
C ALA A 18 -12.64 6.80 -7.57
N ARG A 19 -11.56 7.18 -6.87
CA ARG A 19 -11.09 6.51 -5.65
C ARG A 19 -12.08 6.66 -4.49
N GLU A 20 -12.56 7.88 -4.29
CA GLU A 20 -13.54 8.22 -3.25
C GLU A 20 -14.79 7.34 -3.34
N ALA A 21 -15.33 7.15 -4.54
CA ALA A 21 -16.51 6.30 -4.76
C ALA A 21 -16.29 4.87 -4.24
N VAL A 22 -15.10 4.31 -4.43
CA VAL A 22 -14.76 2.97 -3.91
C VAL A 22 -14.56 3.01 -2.40
N VAL A 23 -13.82 3.99 -1.86
CA VAL A 23 -13.60 4.11 -0.41
C VAL A 23 -14.91 4.27 0.34
N LYS A 24 -15.81 5.15 -0.12
CA LYS A 24 -17.15 5.33 0.46
C LYS A 24 -17.91 4.01 0.52
N ARG A 25 -17.98 3.30 -0.60
CA ARG A 25 -18.70 2.03 -0.68
C ARG A 25 -18.09 0.98 0.23
N LEU A 26 -16.75 0.85 0.27
CA LEU A 26 -16.08 -0.09 1.17
C LEU A 26 -16.33 0.26 2.64
N VAL A 27 -16.16 1.51 3.04
CA VAL A 27 -16.32 1.92 4.45
C VAL A 27 -17.77 1.81 4.91
N VAL A 28 -18.73 2.31 4.10
CA VAL A 28 -20.14 2.40 4.49
C VAL A 28 -20.86 1.06 4.39
N GLU A 29 -20.58 0.28 3.33
CA GLU A 29 -21.33 -0.95 3.06
C GLU A 29 -20.55 -2.18 3.57
N GLN A 30 -19.27 -2.30 3.18
CA GLN A 30 -18.52 -3.52 3.42
C GLN A 30 -17.92 -3.60 4.81
N PHE A 31 -17.40 -2.47 5.31
CA PHE A 31 -16.71 -2.44 6.61
C PHE A 31 -17.65 -1.99 7.75
N ALA A 32 -18.91 -1.66 7.47
CA ALA A 32 -19.90 -1.33 8.50
C ALA A 32 -19.96 -2.37 9.65
N PRO A 33 -19.96 -3.70 9.38
CA PRO A 33 -19.96 -4.69 10.45
C PRO A 33 -18.69 -4.68 11.32
N LEU A 34 -17.59 -4.12 10.82
CA LEU A 34 -16.36 -3.97 11.58
C LEU A 34 -16.43 -2.80 12.57
N ASN A 35 -17.42 -1.89 12.45
CA ASN A 35 -17.61 -0.74 13.34
C ASN A 35 -16.31 0.06 13.54
N LEU A 36 -15.68 0.48 12.43
CA LEU A 36 -14.43 1.24 12.45
C LEU A 36 -14.65 2.58 13.15
N LYS A 37 -13.72 3.00 14.01
CA LYS A 37 -13.76 4.23 14.80
C LYS A 37 -12.61 5.18 14.50
N SER A 38 -11.48 4.65 14.05
CA SER A 38 -10.28 5.42 13.83
C SER A 38 -9.59 5.08 12.52
N ALA A 39 -8.98 6.09 11.91
CA ALA A 39 -8.15 5.91 10.72
C ALA A 39 -6.88 6.75 10.79
N ILE A 40 -5.82 6.27 10.16
CA ILE A 40 -4.65 7.07 9.82
C ILE A 40 -4.52 7.13 8.30
N ASP A 41 -4.31 8.36 7.78
CA ASP A 41 -4.05 8.63 6.36
C ASP A 41 -2.55 8.97 6.20
N VAL A 42 -1.79 8.06 5.59
CA VAL A 42 -0.33 8.17 5.46
C VAL A 42 0.02 8.63 4.05
N GLY A 43 0.67 9.79 3.94
CA GLY A 43 0.88 10.51 2.69
C GLY A 43 -0.38 11.28 2.29
N CYS A 44 -0.97 12.01 3.24
CA CYS A 44 -2.28 12.62 3.08
C CYS A 44 -2.32 13.80 2.09
N GLY A 45 -1.16 14.32 1.66
CA GLY A 45 -1.10 15.53 0.84
C GLY A 45 -1.83 16.67 1.53
N VAL A 46 -2.74 17.33 0.80
CA VAL A 46 -3.58 18.43 1.33
C VAL A 46 -4.88 17.96 1.99
N GLY A 47 -4.98 16.67 2.38
CA GLY A 47 -6.04 16.16 3.25
C GLY A 47 -7.33 15.69 2.57
N TYR A 48 -7.36 15.44 1.27
CA TYR A 48 -8.58 15.02 0.56
C TYR A 48 -9.22 13.78 1.17
N PHE A 49 -8.48 12.68 1.30
CA PHE A 49 -8.99 11.43 1.87
C PHE A 49 -9.13 11.48 3.38
N SER A 50 -8.32 12.28 4.07
CA SER A 50 -8.49 12.54 5.50
C SER A 50 -9.86 13.15 5.78
N ASN A 51 -10.27 14.17 5.00
CA ASN A 51 -11.59 14.78 5.11
C ASN A 51 -12.72 13.79 4.74
N LEU A 52 -12.54 12.98 3.70
CA LEU A 52 -13.49 11.93 3.35
C LEU A 52 -13.72 10.97 4.53
N LEU A 53 -12.66 10.41 5.11
CA LEU A 53 -12.76 9.47 6.22
C LEU A 53 -13.40 10.11 7.46
N SER A 54 -13.07 11.38 7.74
CA SER A 54 -13.72 12.16 8.81
C SER A 54 -15.21 12.36 8.55
N SER A 55 -15.61 12.68 7.31
CA SER A 55 -17.02 12.82 6.92
C SER A 55 -17.81 11.52 7.03
N LEU A 56 -17.14 10.37 6.98
CA LEU A 56 -17.71 9.04 7.19
C LEU A 56 -17.76 8.64 8.69
N GLY A 57 -17.42 9.56 9.59
CA GLY A 57 -17.54 9.39 11.04
C GLY A 57 -16.33 8.77 11.73
N LEU A 58 -15.18 8.64 11.06
CA LEU A 58 -13.96 8.16 11.69
C LEU A 58 -13.19 9.32 12.33
N ARG A 59 -12.57 9.05 13.50
CA ARG A 59 -11.53 9.92 14.02
C ARG A 59 -10.26 9.70 13.20
N VAL A 60 -9.76 10.77 12.58
CA VAL A 60 -8.65 10.71 11.62
C VAL A 60 -7.42 11.41 12.16
N THR A 61 -6.28 10.73 12.11
CA THR A 61 -4.94 11.30 12.16
C THR A 61 -4.35 11.21 10.75
N ALA A 62 -3.69 12.26 10.27
CA ALA A 62 -3.16 12.31 8.92
C ALA A 62 -1.72 12.81 8.93
N VAL A 63 -0.86 12.20 8.12
CA VAL A 63 0.56 12.52 8.08
C VAL A 63 1.06 12.69 6.64
N ASP A 64 1.95 13.66 6.44
CA ASP A 64 2.68 13.88 5.20
C ASP A 64 4.09 14.38 5.54
N ALA A 65 5.09 14.06 4.72
CA ALA A 65 6.46 14.47 4.94
C ALA A 65 6.70 15.96 4.62
N ARG A 66 5.84 16.56 3.78
CA ARG A 66 5.96 17.96 3.36
C ARG A 66 5.17 18.87 4.31
N GLU A 67 5.89 19.79 4.96
CA GLU A 67 5.28 20.74 5.88
C GLU A 67 4.25 21.65 5.18
N GLU A 68 4.53 22.06 3.93
CA GLU A 68 3.61 22.86 3.13
C GLU A 68 2.27 22.16 2.89
N ASN A 69 2.27 20.85 2.63
CA ASN A 69 1.04 20.06 2.48
C ASN A 69 0.24 20.06 3.78
N ILE A 70 0.91 19.86 4.91
CA ILE A 70 0.27 19.84 6.24
C ILE A 70 -0.31 21.20 6.64
N LEU A 71 0.40 22.29 6.32
CA LEU A 71 -0.12 23.65 6.58
C LEU A 71 -1.39 23.92 5.76
N GLU A 72 -1.39 23.54 4.50
CA GLU A 72 -2.57 23.66 3.64
C GLU A 72 -3.71 22.75 4.11
N ALA A 73 -3.44 21.49 4.45
CA ALA A 73 -4.43 20.55 4.97
C ALA A 73 -5.11 21.06 6.24
N ARG A 74 -4.35 21.62 7.18
CA ARG A 74 -4.87 22.25 8.40
C ARG A 74 -5.76 23.45 8.10
N SER A 75 -5.41 24.25 7.10
CA SER A 75 -6.21 25.38 6.66
C SER A 75 -7.54 24.94 6.06
N ARG A 76 -7.53 23.88 5.25
CA ARG A 76 -8.74 23.32 4.61
C ARG A 76 -9.65 22.58 5.61
N PHE A 77 -9.07 21.87 6.57
CA PHE A 77 -9.79 20.92 7.44
C PHE A 77 -9.35 21.03 8.90
N PRO A 78 -9.66 22.16 9.58
CA PRO A 78 -9.14 22.45 10.93
C PRO A 78 -9.59 21.47 12.02
N GLY A 79 -10.59 20.63 11.74
CA GLY A 79 -11.09 19.62 12.70
C GLY A 79 -10.35 18.27 12.64
N ILE A 80 -9.34 18.11 11.77
CA ILE A 80 -8.59 16.87 11.61
C ILE A 80 -7.19 17.04 12.20
N GLU A 81 -6.66 15.99 12.83
CA GLU A 81 -5.31 15.96 13.37
C GLU A 81 -4.30 15.70 12.25
N PHE A 82 -3.49 16.73 11.93
CA PHE A 82 -2.44 16.64 10.92
C PHE A 82 -1.05 16.76 11.55
N ALA A 83 -0.09 15.93 11.12
CA ALA A 83 1.30 15.97 11.56
C ALA A 83 2.28 15.86 10.40
N VAL A 84 3.39 16.59 10.48
CA VAL A 84 4.52 16.39 9.57
C VAL A 84 5.27 15.14 9.99
N ALA A 85 5.31 14.14 9.13
CA ALA A 85 6.04 12.91 9.40
C ALA A 85 6.36 12.15 8.11
N ASP A 86 7.58 11.61 8.04
CA ASP A 86 8.02 10.73 6.98
C ASP A 86 7.44 9.32 7.20
N ALA A 87 6.75 8.78 6.17
CA ALA A 87 6.13 7.47 6.20
C ALA A 87 7.11 6.32 6.53
N GLU A 88 8.38 6.46 6.14
CA GLU A 88 9.41 5.46 6.47
C GLU A 88 9.70 5.37 7.97
N HIS A 89 9.35 6.39 8.74
CA HIS A 89 9.55 6.49 10.18
C HIS A 89 8.24 6.43 10.97
N CYS A 90 7.07 6.51 10.32
CA CYS A 90 5.76 6.38 10.99
C CYS A 90 5.55 4.96 11.52
N THR A 91 5.47 4.80 12.82
CA THR A 91 5.30 3.50 13.48
C THR A 91 4.16 3.51 14.49
N ALA A 92 3.68 2.31 14.86
CA ALA A 92 2.70 2.17 15.93
C ALA A 92 3.20 2.68 17.29
N GLY A 93 4.51 2.69 17.53
CA GLY A 93 5.11 3.27 18.74
C GLY A 93 4.94 4.79 18.80
N GLN A 94 4.87 5.46 17.67
CA GLN A 94 4.73 6.92 17.58
C GLN A 94 3.26 7.36 17.47
N PHE A 95 2.46 6.69 16.65
CA PHE A 95 1.09 7.11 16.34
C PHE A 95 0.01 6.21 16.96
N GLY A 96 0.38 5.04 17.49
CA GLY A 96 -0.58 4.04 17.98
C GLY A 96 -1.13 3.13 16.88
N GLN A 97 -2.28 2.54 17.17
CA GLN A 97 -2.98 1.66 16.23
C GLN A 97 -4.33 2.26 15.83
N PHE A 98 -4.74 1.98 14.59
CA PHE A 98 -5.97 2.47 13.98
C PHE A 98 -6.77 1.30 13.40
N ASP A 99 -8.09 1.42 13.39
CA ASP A 99 -8.94 0.40 12.76
C ASP A 99 -8.69 0.31 11.26
N LEU A 100 -8.46 1.45 10.62
CA LEU A 100 -8.16 1.58 9.19
C LEU A 100 -6.85 2.36 8.98
N VAL A 101 -5.96 1.82 8.18
CA VAL A 101 -4.80 2.55 7.64
C VAL A 101 -5.03 2.80 6.16
N LEU A 102 -4.97 4.07 5.75
CA LEU A 102 -5.01 4.48 4.34
C LEU A 102 -3.61 4.89 3.89
N CYS A 103 -3.22 4.48 2.68
CA CYS A 103 -1.98 4.89 2.03
C CYS A 103 -2.23 4.99 0.53
N PHE A 104 -2.61 6.17 0.07
CA PHE A 104 -2.99 6.43 -1.32
C PHE A 104 -1.99 7.35 -2.01
N GLY A 105 -1.54 6.96 -3.19
CA GLY A 105 -0.64 7.75 -4.01
C GLY A 105 0.78 7.91 -3.47
N LEU A 106 1.18 7.17 -2.44
CA LEU A 106 2.45 7.38 -1.75
C LEU A 106 3.49 6.29 -2.01
N LEU A 107 3.10 5.01 -1.98
CA LEU A 107 4.04 3.89 -1.84
C LEU A 107 5.16 3.87 -2.90
N TYR A 108 4.84 4.31 -4.11
CA TYR A 108 5.79 4.34 -5.22
C TYR A 108 6.75 5.55 -5.20
N HIS A 109 6.54 6.53 -4.33
CA HIS A 109 7.44 7.68 -4.11
C HIS A 109 8.50 7.46 -3.03
N LEU A 110 8.60 6.25 -2.49
CA LEU A 110 9.42 5.96 -1.32
C LEU A 110 10.72 5.24 -1.72
N GLU A 111 11.78 5.54 -1.01
CA GLU A 111 13.06 4.83 -1.13
C GLU A 111 12.96 3.41 -0.55
N ASN A 112 12.21 3.25 0.57
CA ASN A 112 12.06 1.98 1.26
C ASN A 112 10.58 1.55 1.38
N PRO A 113 9.86 1.31 0.26
CA PRO A 113 8.42 1.02 0.28
C PRO A 113 8.07 -0.20 1.14
N PHE A 114 8.94 -1.21 1.21
CA PHE A 114 8.69 -2.39 2.05
C PHE A 114 8.77 -2.08 3.55
N ARG A 115 9.64 -1.14 3.97
CA ARG A 115 9.66 -0.64 5.35
C ARG A 115 8.34 0.03 5.69
N VAL A 116 7.85 0.90 4.79
CA VAL A 116 6.57 1.59 4.98
C VAL A 116 5.42 0.59 5.09
N VAL A 117 5.34 -0.42 4.22
CA VAL A 117 4.31 -1.46 4.34
C VAL A 117 4.35 -2.15 5.70
N ARG A 118 5.53 -2.46 6.27
CA ARG A 118 5.65 -3.00 7.63
C ARG A 118 5.11 -2.04 8.70
N ASN A 119 5.41 -0.75 8.56
CA ASN A 119 4.92 0.29 9.46
C ASN A 119 3.38 0.37 9.40
N LEU A 120 2.80 0.42 8.17
CA LEU A 120 1.35 0.43 7.96
C LEU A 120 0.68 -0.79 8.61
N VAL A 121 1.24 -1.99 8.41
CA VAL A 121 0.74 -3.22 9.03
C VAL A 121 0.83 -3.16 10.56
N GLY A 122 1.88 -2.58 11.11
CA GLY A 122 2.05 -2.38 12.56
C GLY A 122 0.99 -1.43 13.13
N MET A 123 0.61 -0.38 12.41
CA MET A 123 -0.42 0.58 12.81
C MET A 123 -1.85 0.08 12.54
N ALA A 124 -2.06 -0.91 11.67
CA ALA A 124 -3.38 -1.43 11.34
C ALA A 124 -3.84 -2.49 12.34
N SER A 125 -4.85 -2.16 13.15
CA SER A 125 -5.48 -3.14 14.03
C SER A 125 -6.40 -4.11 13.27
N ARG A 126 -7.04 -3.66 12.19
CA ARG A 126 -8.01 -4.46 11.41
C ARG A 126 -7.63 -4.57 9.94
N LEU A 127 -7.53 -3.45 9.24
CA LEU A 127 -7.36 -3.44 7.80
C LEU A 127 -6.56 -2.22 7.30
N ALA A 128 -6.03 -2.34 6.09
CA ALA A 128 -5.43 -1.25 5.35
C ALA A 128 -5.99 -1.18 3.93
N LEU A 129 -6.06 0.04 3.40
CA LEU A 129 -6.32 0.32 1.99
C LEU A 129 -5.08 1.00 1.41
N LEU A 130 -4.48 0.37 0.41
CA LEU A 130 -3.35 0.91 -0.33
C LEU A 130 -3.77 1.21 -1.76
N GLU A 131 -3.24 2.28 -2.31
CA GLU A 131 -3.47 2.64 -3.71
C GLU A 131 -2.22 3.29 -4.29
N GLY A 132 -1.89 2.98 -5.54
CA GLY A 132 -0.75 3.61 -6.20
C GLY A 132 -0.50 3.12 -7.60
N MET A 133 0.51 3.72 -8.23
CA MET A 133 1.03 3.25 -9.51
C MET A 133 1.65 1.87 -9.36
N VAL A 134 1.48 1.04 -10.40
CA VAL A 134 2.04 -0.31 -10.41
C VAL A 134 2.86 -0.56 -11.66
N TYR A 135 3.94 -1.31 -11.49
CA TYR A 135 4.77 -1.77 -12.60
C TYR A 135 4.05 -2.90 -13.38
N PRO A 136 4.06 -2.88 -14.71
CA PRO A 136 3.34 -3.86 -15.53
C PRO A 136 4.05 -5.22 -15.56
N SER A 137 3.84 -6.02 -14.53
CA SER A 137 4.39 -7.38 -14.40
C SER A 137 3.47 -8.26 -13.57
N SER A 138 3.32 -9.52 -13.98
CA SER A 138 2.68 -10.58 -13.17
C SER A 138 3.59 -11.09 -12.06
N GLU A 139 4.92 -10.87 -12.17
CA GLU A 139 5.88 -11.29 -11.16
C GLU A 139 5.99 -10.22 -10.05
N PRO A 140 6.32 -10.62 -8.80
CA PRO A 140 6.48 -9.69 -7.69
C PRO A 140 7.81 -8.94 -7.76
N VAL A 141 7.88 -7.95 -8.64
CA VAL A 141 9.05 -7.11 -8.92
C VAL A 141 8.79 -5.65 -8.59
N MET A 142 9.86 -4.86 -8.40
CA MET A 142 9.83 -3.40 -8.32
C MET A 142 10.79 -2.82 -9.36
N SER A 143 10.39 -1.72 -10.00
CA SER A 143 11.22 -0.95 -10.91
C SER A 143 11.65 0.34 -10.23
N LEU A 144 12.96 0.63 -10.26
CA LEU A 144 13.52 1.90 -9.81
C LEU A 144 13.46 2.92 -10.95
N LEU A 145 12.94 4.10 -10.67
CA LEU A 145 12.81 5.22 -11.59
C LEU A 145 13.26 6.52 -10.92
N ASP A 146 13.72 7.48 -11.71
CA ASP A 146 13.98 8.82 -11.22
C ASP A 146 12.69 9.66 -11.24
N GLU A 147 12.50 10.49 -10.21
CA GLU A 147 11.41 11.45 -10.12
C GLU A 147 11.92 12.90 -10.31
N ASN A 148 11.00 13.79 -10.67
CA ASN A 148 11.29 15.22 -10.75
C ASN A 148 10.98 15.92 -9.39
N ALA A 149 11.33 17.21 -9.29
CA ALA A 149 11.19 17.99 -8.05
C ALA A 149 9.81 18.67 -7.91
N LEU A 150 8.71 18.05 -8.35
CA LEU A 150 7.36 18.58 -8.17
C LEU A 150 6.81 18.26 -6.77
N ASN A 151 5.86 19.07 -6.30
CA ASN A 151 5.32 18.95 -4.93
C ASN A 151 4.47 17.70 -4.68
N ASP A 152 4.07 16.99 -5.74
CA ASP A 152 3.37 15.71 -5.69
C ASP A 152 4.29 14.49 -5.78
N GLN A 153 5.61 14.73 -5.88
CA GLN A 153 6.63 13.69 -5.99
C GLN A 153 7.28 13.39 -4.64
N GLY A 154 8.02 12.27 -4.56
CA GLY A 154 8.75 11.88 -3.36
C GLY A 154 9.82 12.90 -2.95
N VAL A 155 10.18 12.90 -1.67
CA VAL A 155 11.19 13.83 -1.13
C VAL A 155 12.61 13.46 -1.53
N ASN A 156 12.84 12.21 -1.95
CA ASN A 156 14.16 11.66 -2.30
C ASN A 156 14.41 11.58 -3.82
N TYR A 157 13.46 12.05 -4.65
CA TYR A 157 13.54 12.04 -6.11
C TYR A 157 13.76 10.67 -6.75
N VAL A 158 13.43 9.60 -6.05
CA VAL A 158 13.45 8.21 -6.52
C VAL A 158 12.09 7.57 -6.34
N ALA A 159 11.68 6.74 -7.29
CA ALA A 159 10.44 5.99 -7.25
C ALA A 159 10.70 4.49 -7.38
N PHE A 160 10.07 3.69 -6.52
CA PHE A 160 10.03 2.24 -6.63
C PHE A 160 8.63 1.77 -6.98
N TYR A 161 8.35 1.57 -8.27
CA TYR A 161 7.05 1.09 -8.72
C TYR A 161 6.93 -0.42 -8.49
N PRO A 162 6.19 -0.87 -7.46
CA PRO A 162 5.92 -2.29 -7.27
C PRO A 162 4.94 -2.79 -8.33
N SER A 163 5.07 -4.03 -8.77
CA SER A 163 3.97 -4.70 -9.45
C SER A 163 2.81 -4.95 -8.48
N GLU A 164 1.60 -5.20 -8.99
CA GLU A 164 0.45 -5.55 -8.16
C GLU A 164 0.75 -6.80 -7.30
N ALA A 165 1.40 -7.80 -7.88
CA ALA A 165 1.87 -8.99 -7.16
C ALA A 165 2.92 -8.66 -6.08
N CYS A 166 3.81 -7.70 -6.32
CA CYS A 166 4.79 -7.26 -5.33
C CYS A 166 4.12 -6.56 -4.16
N MET A 167 3.16 -5.68 -4.41
CA MET A 167 2.39 -4.99 -3.36
C MET A 167 1.66 -5.99 -2.46
N ALA A 168 0.93 -6.96 -3.05
CA ALA A 168 0.27 -8.02 -2.31
C ALA A 168 1.27 -8.85 -1.47
N LYS A 169 2.41 -9.22 -2.05
CA LYS A 169 3.45 -9.99 -1.36
C LYS A 169 4.05 -9.23 -0.19
N MET A 170 4.30 -7.92 -0.34
CA MET A 170 4.79 -7.08 0.76
C MET A 170 3.78 -7.05 1.91
N LEU A 171 2.48 -6.89 1.64
CA LEU A 171 1.42 -6.90 2.64
C LEU A 171 1.37 -8.23 3.41
N VAL A 172 1.38 -9.35 2.70
CA VAL A 172 1.36 -10.69 3.33
C VAL A 172 2.63 -10.93 4.16
N ARG A 173 3.81 -10.59 3.64
CA ARG A 173 5.09 -10.76 4.36
C ARG A 173 5.24 -9.81 5.54
N SER A 174 4.44 -8.76 5.61
CA SER A 174 4.39 -7.83 6.74
C SER A 174 3.38 -8.22 7.82
N GLY A 175 2.48 -9.19 7.56
CA GLY A 175 1.59 -9.75 8.57
C GLY A 175 0.09 -9.63 8.31
N PHE A 176 -0.35 -9.16 7.14
CA PHE A 176 -1.74 -9.37 6.71
C PHE A 176 -1.90 -10.79 6.14
N ALA A 177 -2.95 -11.48 6.56
CA ALA A 177 -3.24 -12.83 6.05
C ALA A 177 -4.02 -12.80 4.72
N ASN A 178 -4.71 -11.70 4.44
CA ASN A 178 -5.63 -11.61 3.32
C ASN A 178 -5.42 -10.31 2.55
N CYS A 179 -5.37 -10.40 1.22
CA CYS A 179 -5.35 -9.28 0.30
C CYS A 179 -6.50 -9.39 -0.69
N TYR A 180 -7.07 -8.25 -1.06
CA TYR A 180 -8.23 -8.17 -1.93
C TYR A 180 -8.08 -6.99 -2.89
N LEU A 181 -8.65 -7.15 -4.08
CA LEU A 181 -8.89 -6.06 -5.02
C LEU A 181 -10.35 -5.62 -4.92
N PRO A 182 -10.65 -4.32 -4.91
CA PRO A 182 -12.03 -3.84 -5.04
C PRO A 182 -12.67 -4.34 -6.35
N SER A 183 -13.93 -4.73 -6.25
CA SER A 183 -14.73 -5.20 -7.39
C SER A 183 -16.08 -4.45 -7.41
N PRO A 184 -16.29 -3.54 -8.35
CA PRO A 184 -15.33 -3.07 -9.35
C PRO A 184 -14.22 -2.18 -8.77
N MET A 185 -13.10 -2.08 -9.51
CA MET A 185 -12.04 -1.08 -9.30
C MET A 185 -12.58 0.35 -9.48
N PRO A 186 -11.83 1.40 -9.09
CA PRO A 186 -12.20 2.79 -9.36
C PRO A 186 -12.51 3.01 -10.86
N ASN A 187 -13.59 3.75 -11.15
CA ASN A 187 -14.01 4.04 -12.52
C ASN A 187 -13.15 5.15 -13.14
N HIS A 188 -11.92 4.81 -13.48
CA HIS A 188 -10.98 5.70 -14.14
C HIS A 188 -10.04 4.87 -15.03
N SER A 189 -9.59 5.42 -16.17
CA SER A 189 -8.78 4.71 -17.19
C SER A 189 -7.51 4.05 -16.61
N ASN A 190 -6.89 4.66 -15.60
CA ASN A 190 -5.68 4.13 -14.97
C ASN A 190 -5.89 2.79 -14.23
N TYR A 191 -7.13 2.44 -13.86
CA TYR A 191 -7.47 1.18 -13.20
C TYR A 191 -8.02 0.13 -14.17
N GLN A 192 -8.17 0.48 -15.43
CA GLN A 192 -8.55 -0.46 -16.48
C GLN A 192 -7.31 -1.14 -17.05
N PHE A 193 -7.50 -2.37 -17.56
CA PHE A 193 -6.42 -3.06 -18.25
C PHE A 193 -6.08 -2.33 -19.55
N GLN A 194 -4.80 -2.01 -19.72
CA GLN A 194 -4.26 -1.41 -20.93
C GLN A 194 -4.01 -2.49 -22.00
N ALA A 195 -3.60 -2.08 -23.20
CA ALA A 195 -3.30 -2.99 -24.32
C ALA A 195 -2.22 -4.04 -24.00
N ASN A 196 -1.32 -3.74 -23.06
CA ASN A 196 -0.29 -4.66 -22.57
C ASN A 196 -0.81 -5.67 -21.52
N GLY A 197 -2.12 -5.65 -21.19
CA GLY A 197 -2.72 -6.54 -20.21
C GLY A 197 -2.50 -6.15 -18.73
N PHE A 198 -1.96 -4.96 -18.45
CA PHE A 198 -1.72 -4.48 -17.08
C PHE A 198 -2.45 -3.14 -16.83
N ARG A 199 -2.66 -2.81 -15.56
CA ARG A 199 -3.16 -1.50 -15.13
C ARG A 199 -2.00 -0.54 -14.89
N ILE A 200 -2.28 0.76 -14.95
CA ILE A 200 -1.33 1.81 -14.56
C ILE A 200 -1.34 1.97 -13.02
N ARG A 201 -2.52 1.83 -12.42
CA ARG A 201 -2.73 1.95 -10.98
C ARG A 201 -3.55 0.79 -10.44
N SER A 202 -3.31 0.44 -9.17
CA SER A 202 -4.09 -0.57 -8.46
C SER A 202 -4.49 -0.06 -7.08
N MET A 203 -5.64 -0.56 -6.59
CA MET A 203 -6.10 -0.37 -5.22
C MET A 203 -6.21 -1.74 -4.57
N MET A 204 -5.73 -1.87 -3.33
CA MET A 204 -5.72 -3.13 -2.61
C MET A 204 -6.19 -2.93 -1.17
N ALA A 205 -7.12 -3.78 -0.74
CA ALA A 205 -7.47 -3.93 0.67
C ALA A 205 -6.70 -5.10 1.27
N ALA A 206 -6.24 -4.95 2.50
CA ALA A 206 -5.58 -6.02 3.23
C ALA A 206 -6.09 -6.11 4.67
N SER A 207 -6.25 -7.34 5.19
CA SER A 207 -6.80 -7.57 6.53
C SER A 207 -6.13 -8.75 7.23
N ARG A 208 -6.15 -8.73 8.57
CA ARG A 208 -5.68 -9.86 9.39
C ARG A 208 -6.69 -11.00 9.40
N GLN A 209 -7.97 -10.69 9.48
CA GLN A 209 -9.06 -11.66 9.43
C GLN A 209 -9.70 -11.67 8.04
N PRO A 210 -10.20 -12.80 7.57
CA PRO A 210 -10.91 -12.86 6.29
C PRO A 210 -12.10 -11.90 6.26
N ILE A 211 -12.31 -11.26 5.10
CA ILE A 211 -13.48 -10.42 4.82
C ILE A 211 -14.27 -11.10 3.71
N THR A 212 -15.50 -11.50 4.02
CA THR A 212 -16.45 -11.98 3.00
C THR A 212 -17.17 -10.79 2.39
N SER A 213 -17.09 -10.64 1.08
CA SER A 213 -17.58 -9.45 0.39
C SER A 213 -17.90 -9.71 -1.07
N SER A 214 -18.98 -9.11 -1.57
CA SER A 214 -19.24 -8.97 -3.01
C SER A 214 -18.45 -7.81 -3.64
N LEU A 215 -17.91 -6.90 -2.81
CA LEU A 215 -17.17 -5.71 -3.24
C LEU A 215 -15.64 -5.91 -3.24
N LEU A 216 -15.18 -7.09 -2.82
CA LEU A 216 -13.77 -7.42 -2.70
C LEU A 216 -13.49 -8.80 -3.32
N ALA A 217 -12.68 -8.85 -4.35
CA ALA A 217 -12.18 -10.09 -4.93
C ALA A 217 -10.85 -10.47 -4.26
N GLN A 218 -10.75 -11.69 -3.72
CA GLN A 218 -9.52 -12.14 -3.09
C GLN A 218 -8.37 -12.19 -4.08
N TYR A 219 -7.23 -11.63 -3.71
CA TYR A 219 -6.01 -11.69 -4.50
C TYR A 219 -5.31 -13.03 -4.28
N SER A 220 -5.49 -13.97 -5.21
CA SER A 220 -5.05 -15.37 -5.06
C SER A 220 -3.53 -15.55 -5.07
N ASP A 221 -2.78 -14.72 -5.81
CA ASP A 221 -1.32 -14.85 -5.93
C ASP A 221 -0.57 -14.49 -4.64
N ALA A 222 -1.17 -13.69 -3.76
CA ALA A 222 -0.58 -13.32 -2.48
C ALA A 222 -0.62 -14.44 -1.45
N VAL A 223 -1.63 -15.31 -1.53
CA VAL A 223 -1.92 -16.35 -0.54
C VAL A 223 -1.43 -17.72 -1.00
N SER A 224 -1.32 -17.95 -2.32
CA SER A 224 -0.76 -19.19 -2.83
C SER A 224 0.68 -19.30 -2.36
N GLY A 225 0.93 -20.21 -1.43
CA GLY A 225 2.26 -20.54 -0.90
C GLY A 225 3.18 -21.08 -1.98
N ARG A 226 3.28 -20.36 -3.09
CA ARG A 226 4.24 -20.67 -4.15
C ARG A 226 5.61 -20.77 -3.53
N THR A 227 6.26 -21.86 -3.84
CA THR A 227 7.64 -22.20 -3.51
C THR A 227 8.48 -20.95 -3.33
N PRO A 228 9.27 -20.88 -2.25
CA PRO A 228 10.24 -19.81 -2.10
C PRO A 228 10.99 -19.65 -3.43
N TRP A 229 11.11 -18.41 -3.88
CA TRP A 229 11.91 -18.12 -5.07
C TRP A 229 13.22 -18.91 -5.00
N THR A 230 13.35 -19.88 -5.85
CA THR A 230 14.61 -20.60 -6.01
C THR A 230 15.45 -19.77 -6.95
N MET A 231 16.65 -19.41 -6.50
CA MET A 231 17.61 -18.67 -7.32
C MET A 231 17.67 -19.31 -8.72
N PRO A 232 17.49 -18.53 -9.81
CA PRO A 232 17.59 -19.07 -11.15
C PRO A 232 18.90 -19.86 -11.33
N PRO A 233 18.93 -20.92 -12.13
CA PRO A 233 20.13 -21.73 -12.33
C PRO A 233 21.36 -20.93 -12.73
N LEU A 234 21.19 -19.79 -13.39
CA LEU A 234 22.25 -18.85 -13.78
C LEU A 234 23.04 -18.26 -12.58
N TYR A 235 22.41 -18.19 -11.41
CA TYR A 235 23.04 -17.69 -10.18
C TYR A 235 23.33 -18.80 -9.16
N ALA A 236 23.08 -20.06 -9.53
CA ALA A 236 23.46 -21.15 -8.66
C ALA A 236 24.99 -21.19 -8.56
N PRO A 237 25.57 -21.17 -7.34
CA PRO A 237 27.00 -21.26 -7.17
C PRO A 237 27.55 -22.51 -7.88
N THR A 238 28.55 -22.34 -8.75
CA THR A 238 29.22 -23.42 -9.44
C THR A 238 30.48 -23.85 -8.62
N GLY A 239 30.96 -25.08 -8.80
CA GLY A 239 32.13 -25.57 -8.10
C GLY A 239 31.89 -26.02 -6.65
N LEU A 240 32.97 -26.04 -5.85
CA LEU A 240 32.94 -26.53 -4.45
C LEU A 240 31.92 -25.77 -3.56
N TRP A 241 31.80 -24.48 -3.72
CA TRP A 241 30.82 -23.66 -3.00
C TRP A 241 29.34 -24.01 -3.35
N GLY A 242 29.10 -24.37 -4.59
CA GLY A 242 27.75 -24.83 -5.00
C GLY A 242 27.43 -26.21 -4.39
N GLN A 243 28.37 -27.07 -4.16
CA GLN A 243 28.18 -28.35 -3.49
C GLN A 243 27.92 -28.15 -2.00
N ILE A 244 28.68 -27.28 -1.33
CA ILE A 244 28.48 -26.93 0.08
C ILE A 244 27.09 -26.32 0.29
N HIS A 245 26.67 -25.36 -0.55
CA HIS A 245 25.38 -24.72 -0.45
C HIS A 245 24.20 -25.71 -0.62
N ARG A 246 24.30 -26.64 -1.57
CA ARG A 246 23.32 -27.71 -1.76
C ARG A 246 23.27 -28.69 -0.57
N PHE A 247 24.41 -28.99 0.01
CA PHE A 247 24.52 -29.86 1.20
C PHE A 247 23.85 -29.21 2.42
N VAL A 248 24.19 -27.94 2.72
CA VAL A 248 23.63 -27.20 3.85
C VAL A 248 22.13 -27.00 3.68
N SER A 249 21.65 -26.66 2.49
CA SER A 249 20.22 -26.48 2.22
C SER A 249 19.43 -27.79 2.41
N ARG A 250 19.96 -28.92 1.97
CA ARG A 250 19.32 -30.24 2.20
C ARG A 250 19.31 -30.64 3.67
N THR A 251 20.37 -30.37 4.41
CA THR A 251 20.45 -30.69 5.84
C THR A 251 19.49 -29.84 6.67
N LEU A 252 19.33 -28.56 6.34
CA LEU A 252 18.35 -27.67 6.96
C LEU A 252 16.92 -28.11 6.65
N GLN A 253 16.62 -28.50 5.42
CA GLN A 253 15.30 -28.99 5.00
C GLN A 253 14.94 -30.29 5.75
N HIS A 254 15.87 -31.21 5.93
CA HIS A 254 15.66 -32.42 6.71
C HIS A 254 15.40 -32.13 8.20
N ARG A 255 16.07 -31.16 8.81
CA ARG A 255 15.83 -30.77 10.20
C ARG A 255 14.46 -30.09 10.40
N ILE A 256 14.04 -29.27 9.43
CA ILE A 256 12.71 -28.63 9.48
C ILE A 256 11.58 -29.68 9.37
N ASN A 257 11.77 -30.71 8.55
CA ASN A 257 10.79 -31.78 8.38
C ASN A 257 10.78 -32.77 9.56
N ALA A 258 11.92 -33.01 10.21
CA ALA A 258 12.03 -33.89 11.38
C ALA A 258 11.42 -33.28 12.68
N ASN A 259 11.28 -31.95 12.73
CA ASN A 259 10.62 -31.24 13.86
C ASN A 259 9.09 -31.08 13.67
N LYS A 260 8.51 -31.65 12.61
CA LYS A 260 7.07 -31.61 12.31
C LYS A 260 6.37 -32.97 12.51
N THR A 261 7.11 -33.99 12.93
CA THR A 261 6.60 -35.29 13.42
C THR A 261 6.77 -35.37 14.93
#